data_e17a8ed35a2ec049551caa440e233d51
#
_entry.id   e17a8ed35a2ec049551caa440e233d51
#
_cell.length_a   1.000
_cell.length_b   1.000
_cell.length_c   1.000
_cell.angle_alpha   90.00
_cell.angle_beta   90.00
_cell.angle_gamma   90.00
#
_symmetry.space_group_name_H-M   'P 1'
#
loop_
_entity.id
_entity.type
_entity.pdbx_description
1 polymer ?
#
loop_
_entity_poly.entity_id
_entity_poly.type
_entity_poly.pdbx_seq_one_letter_code
_entity_poly.pdbx_strand_id
1 'polypeptide(L)'
;MSNPESENNRKSTYEINHLILSRWSPRSFTGQELDDTELFSLFEAARWAPSSFNNQPWRFIYAKRNSSHWNVLFGLLADGNKPWCSNASALVVLVSKKTFDYNGKPSITHQFDTGAAWENLAIQGVAQGLVTHAMQGFDYQRAKKELDVPDDYEVMAMIAIGKKAPKEKLSPEFQKNEFPNNRKSLSEIVMEGKFRKA
;
A
#
# COMPACT_ATOMS: atom_id res chain seq x y z
N MET A 1 -7.77 5.39 -26.78
CA MET A 1 -7.16 5.34 -25.44
C MET A 1 -7.99 6.23 -24.55
N SER A 2 -8.76 5.70 -23.60
CA SER A 2 -9.56 6.50 -22.66
C SER A 2 -8.60 7.27 -21.75
N ASN A 3 -8.85 8.57 -21.63
CA ASN A 3 -8.07 9.45 -20.74
C ASN A 3 -8.29 8.98 -19.29
N PRO A 4 -7.26 8.56 -18.53
CA PRO A 4 -7.41 8.12 -17.15
C PRO A 4 -7.96 9.20 -16.20
N GLU A 5 -7.96 10.47 -16.61
CA GLU A 5 -8.55 11.57 -15.84
C GLU A 5 -10.08 11.58 -15.83
N SER A 6 -10.75 10.92 -16.80
CA SER A 6 -12.21 10.92 -16.90
C SER A 6 -12.93 10.09 -15.83
N GLU A 7 -12.24 9.22 -15.10
CA GLU A 7 -12.82 8.37 -14.05
C GLU A 7 -12.66 8.95 -12.62
N ASN A 8 -11.87 10.00 -12.43
CA ASN A 8 -11.61 10.54 -11.11
C ASN A 8 -12.48 11.77 -10.81
N ASN A 9 -13.66 11.55 -10.23
CA ASN A 9 -14.59 12.62 -9.81
C ASN A 9 -14.20 13.29 -8.48
N ARG A 10 -12.99 13.04 -7.95
CA ARG A 10 -12.52 13.65 -6.71
C ARG A 10 -12.20 15.12 -6.90
N LYS A 11 -12.62 15.93 -5.94
CA LYS A 11 -12.31 17.36 -5.91
C LYS A 11 -11.68 17.70 -4.56
N SER A 12 -10.55 18.39 -4.59
CA SER A 12 -9.94 18.98 -3.40
C SER A 12 -10.52 20.37 -3.14
N THR A 13 -10.68 20.74 -1.87
CA THR A 13 -11.11 22.09 -1.49
C THR A 13 -9.99 23.13 -1.68
N TYR A 14 -8.75 22.69 -1.50
CA TYR A 14 -7.56 23.51 -1.71
C TYR A 14 -6.69 22.87 -2.78
N GLU A 15 -5.86 23.67 -3.43
CA GLU A 15 -4.90 23.15 -4.41
C GLU A 15 -3.91 22.20 -3.74
N ILE A 16 -3.76 20.99 -4.28
CA ILE A 16 -2.81 19.96 -3.84
C ILE A 16 -2.16 19.30 -5.05
N ASN A 17 -1.05 18.60 -4.82
CA ASN A 17 -0.40 17.84 -5.88
C ASN A 17 -1.38 16.79 -6.46
N HIS A 18 -1.51 16.76 -7.78
CA HIS A 18 -2.43 15.90 -8.50
C HIS A 18 -2.19 14.39 -8.26
N LEU A 19 -0.95 13.98 -7.97
CA LEU A 19 -0.62 12.59 -7.65
C LEU A 19 -1.36 12.11 -6.40
N ILE A 20 -1.49 12.99 -5.39
CA ILE A 20 -2.22 12.69 -4.15
C ILE A 20 -3.71 12.46 -4.46
N LEU A 21 -4.29 13.34 -5.29
CA LEU A 21 -5.71 13.23 -5.64
C LEU A 21 -6.00 12.03 -6.54
N SER A 22 -5.05 11.66 -7.41
CA SER A 22 -5.17 10.54 -8.35
C SER A 22 -4.95 9.18 -7.70
N ARG A 23 -4.21 9.12 -6.59
CA ARG A 23 -3.94 7.86 -5.90
C ARG A 23 -5.22 7.26 -5.29
N TRP A 24 -5.53 6.05 -5.68
CA TRP A 24 -6.55 5.21 -5.04
C TRP A 24 -6.09 3.74 -5.05
N SER A 25 -6.89 2.81 -4.58
CA SER A 25 -6.52 1.40 -4.42
C SER A 25 -7.39 0.51 -5.30
N PRO A 26 -7.10 0.43 -6.61
CA PRO A 26 -7.81 -0.48 -7.52
C PRO A 26 -7.52 -1.94 -7.19
N ARG A 27 -8.42 -2.83 -7.66
CA ARG A 27 -8.28 -4.29 -7.59
C ARG A 27 -8.01 -4.92 -8.95
N SER A 28 -8.30 -4.18 -10.03
CA SER A 28 -8.14 -4.70 -11.39
C SER A 28 -6.69 -4.57 -11.85
N PHE A 29 -6.00 -5.70 -11.99
CA PHE A 29 -4.63 -5.80 -12.46
C PHE A 29 -4.56 -6.51 -13.82
N THR A 30 -3.59 -6.12 -14.65
CA THR A 30 -3.39 -6.72 -15.99
C THR A 30 -2.80 -8.13 -15.94
N GLY A 31 -2.05 -8.45 -14.89
CA GLY A 31 -1.22 -9.64 -14.82
C GLY A 31 0.13 -9.50 -15.52
N GLN A 32 0.46 -8.34 -16.09
CA GLN A 32 1.79 -8.10 -16.68
C GLN A 32 2.87 -8.09 -15.61
N GLU A 33 4.05 -8.58 -15.94
CA GLU A 33 5.21 -8.48 -15.08
C GLU A 33 5.69 -7.03 -14.97
N LEU A 34 6.28 -6.71 -13.84
CA LEU A 34 7.07 -5.50 -13.64
C LEU A 34 8.54 -5.86 -13.73
N ASP A 35 9.32 -5.02 -14.42
CA ASP A 35 10.76 -5.14 -14.35
C ASP A 35 11.29 -4.68 -12.97
N ASP A 36 12.58 -4.93 -12.72
CA ASP A 36 13.18 -4.59 -11.43
C ASP A 36 13.24 -3.08 -11.22
N THR A 37 13.43 -2.30 -12.27
CA THR A 37 13.47 -0.83 -12.17
C THR A 37 12.11 -0.27 -11.79
N GLU A 38 11.02 -0.75 -12.42
CA GLU A 38 9.65 -0.38 -12.08
C GLU A 38 9.33 -0.69 -10.61
N LEU A 39 9.68 -1.89 -10.13
CA LEU A 39 9.36 -2.31 -8.77
C LEU A 39 10.25 -1.64 -7.72
N PHE A 40 11.57 -1.61 -7.93
CA PHE A 40 12.51 -1.10 -6.93
C PHE A 40 12.48 0.41 -6.79
N SER A 41 12.05 1.16 -7.80
CA SER A 41 11.82 2.60 -7.67
C SER A 41 10.70 2.93 -6.68
N LEU A 42 9.72 2.03 -6.48
CA LEU A 42 8.70 2.18 -5.44
C LEU A 42 9.31 2.05 -4.04
N PHE A 43 10.18 1.06 -3.83
CA PHE A 43 10.89 0.89 -2.56
C PHE A 43 11.89 2.03 -2.33
N GLU A 44 12.53 2.53 -3.39
CA GLU A 44 13.38 3.71 -3.30
C GLU A 44 12.60 4.94 -2.83
N ALA A 45 11.42 5.21 -3.38
CA ALA A 45 10.57 6.30 -2.92
C ALA A 45 10.16 6.11 -1.44
N ALA A 46 9.78 4.90 -1.05
CA ALA A 46 9.46 4.57 0.34
C ALA A 46 10.62 4.86 1.29
N ARG A 47 11.84 4.56 0.89
CA ARG A 47 13.07 4.77 1.68
C ARG A 47 13.27 6.24 2.07
N TRP A 48 12.76 7.18 1.29
CA TRP A 48 12.87 8.63 1.53
C TRP A 48 11.79 9.20 2.46
N ALA A 49 10.97 8.36 3.08
CA ALA A 49 10.02 8.82 4.07
C ALA A 49 10.72 9.39 5.33
N PRO A 50 10.14 10.37 6.01
CA PRO A 50 10.64 10.82 7.30
C PRO A 50 10.36 9.76 8.37
N SER A 51 11.19 9.74 9.42
CA SER A 51 10.96 8.90 10.60
C SER A 51 11.56 9.53 11.85
N SER A 52 11.04 9.16 12.99
CA SER A 52 11.55 9.61 14.29
C SER A 52 13.03 9.22 14.44
N PHE A 53 13.88 10.20 14.72
CA PHE A 53 15.34 10.04 14.80
C PHE A 53 15.97 9.36 13.56
N ASN A 54 15.33 9.48 12.41
CA ASN A 54 15.74 8.81 11.18
C ASN A 54 15.91 7.28 11.33
N ASN A 55 15.06 6.67 12.16
CA ASN A 55 15.16 5.25 12.52
C ASN A 55 14.80 4.30 11.38
N GLN A 56 14.00 4.76 10.39
CA GLN A 56 13.64 4.00 9.18
C GLN A 56 13.15 2.57 9.52
N PRO A 57 12.06 2.45 10.30
CA PRO A 57 11.64 1.16 10.88
C PRO A 57 11.06 0.18 9.85
N TRP A 58 10.70 0.62 8.67
CA TRP A 58 10.06 -0.17 7.61
C TRP A 58 10.98 -1.22 6.99
N ARG A 59 10.42 -2.41 6.71
CA ARG A 59 11.02 -3.45 5.86
C ARG A 59 9.94 -3.96 4.92
N PHE A 60 10.34 -4.32 3.71
CA PHE A 60 9.46 -4.79 2.64
C PHE A 60 9.88 -6.20 2.24
N ILE A 61 9.06 -7.20 2.56
CA ILE A 61 9.24 -8.59 2.14
C ILE A 61 8.37 -8.78 0.91
N TYR A 62 8.95 -9.06 -0.26
CA TYR A 62 8.20 -9.08 -1.50
C TYR A 62 8.35 -10.38 -2.28
N ALA A 63 7.37 -10.66 -3.13
CA ALA A 63 7.44 -11.71 -4.14
C ALA A 63 6.86 -11.20 -5.46
N LYS A 64 7.59 -11.40 -6.57
CA LYS A 64 7.05 -11.24 -7.92
C LYS A 64 6.16 -12.45 -8.24
N ARG A 65 5.11 -12.27 -9.05
CA ARG A 65 4.11 -13.30 -9.37
C ARG A 65 4.69 -14.61 -9.87
N ASN A 66 5.73 -14.57 -10.66
CA ASN A 66 6.38 -15.78 -11.23
C ASN A 66 7.61 -16.26 -10.43
N SER A 67 7.84 -15.71 -9.23
CA SER A 67 8.94 -16.15 -8.36
C SER A 67 8.54 -17.37 -7.51
N SER A 68 9.53 -18.13 -7.05
CA SER A 68 9.34 -19.25 -6.12
C SER A 68 8.66 -18.84 -4.79
N HIS A 69 8.76 -17.56 -4.41
CA HIS A 69 8.20 -17.04 -3.16
C HIS A 69 6.73 -16.59 -3.28
N TRP A 70 6.19 -16.50 -4.51
CA TRP A 70 4.82 -16.04 -4.74
C TRP A 70 3.77 -16.82 -3.96
N ASN A 71 3.83 -18.14 -4.02
CA ASN A 71 2.82 -18.98 -3.40
C ASN A 71 2.77 -18.83 -1.88
N VAL A 72 3.89 -18.51 -1.24
CA VAL A 72 3.93 -18.23 0.21
C VAL A 72 3.15 -16.95 0.50
N LEU A 73 3.50 -15.83 -0.13
CA LEU A 73 2.80 -14.56 0.12
C LEU A 73 1.33 -14.62 -0.31
N PHE A 74 1.04 -15.21 -1.47
CA PHE A 74 -0.34 -15.37 -1.95
C PHE A 74 -1.18 -16.26 -1.03
N GLY A 75 -0.58 -17.29 -0.45
CA GLY A 75 -1.22 -18.18 0.51
C GLY A 75 -1.62 -17.51 1.83
N LEU A 76 -0.99 -16.38 2.17
CA LEU A 76 -1.32 -15.58 3.37
C LEU A 76 -2.61 -14.77 3.20
N LEU A 77 -3.04 -14.49 1.96
CA LEU A 77 -4.22 -13.68 1.69
C LEU A 77 -5.49 -14.33 2.22
N ALA A 78 -6.37 -13.52 2.79
CA ALA A 78 -7.75 -13.92 3.05
C ALA A 78 -8.45 -14.29 1.73
N ASP A 79 -9.38 -15.24 1.76
CA ASP A 79 -10.04 -15.77 0.57
C ASP A 79 -10.73 -14.69 -0.28
N GLY A 80 -11.29 -13.66 0.35
CA GLY A 80 -11.89 -12.53 -0.36
C GLY A 80 -10.90 -11.67 -1.17
N ASN A 81 -9.59 -11.74 -0.88
CA ASN A 81 -8.56 -10.99 -1.61
C ASN A 81 -7.88 -11.80 -2.72
N LYS A 82 -7.85 -13.12 -2.61
CA LYS A 82 -7.19 -13.99 -3.59
C LYS A 82 -7.69 -13.80 -5.03
N PRO A 83 -9.01 -13.68 -5.30
CA PRO A 83 -9.50 -13.62 -6.68
C PRO A 83 -8.95 -12.43 -7.48
N TRP A 84 -8.82 -11.26 -6.86
CA TRP A 84 -8.33 -10.07 -7.55
C TRP A 84 -6.80 -9.90 -7.42
N CYS A 85 -6.18 -10.39 -6.35
CA CYS A 85 -4.73 -10.37 -6.18
C CYS A 85 -4.00 -11.33 -7.14
N SER A 86 -4.67 -12.36 -7.68
CA SER A 86 -4.04 -13.35 -8.58
C SER A 86 -3.40 -12.74 -9.82
N ASN A 87 -3.87 -11.56 -10.24
CA ASN A 87 -3.33 -10.79 -11.37
C ASN A 87 -2.39 -9.65 -10.94
N ALA A 88 -2.08 -9.49 -9.66
CA ALA A 88 -1.05 -8.54 -9.24
C ALA A 88 0.32 -9.00 -9.75
N SER A 89 1.20 -8.06 -10.06
CA SER A 89 2.57 -8.34 -10.55
C SER A 89 3.51 -8.68 -9.40
N ALA A 90 3.26 -8.08 -8.22
CA ALA A 90 4.00 -8.36 -7.00
C ALA A 90 3.08 -8.24 -5.77
N LEU A 91 3.41 -9.01 -4.73
CA LEU A 91 2.87 -8.88 -3.39
C LEU A 91 4.00 -8.47 -2.45
N VAL A 92 3.69 -7.62 -1.48
CA VAL A 92 4.64 -7.14 -0.49
C VAL A 92 4.01 -7.25 0.90
N VAL A 93 4.73 -7.82 1.86
CA VAL A 93 4.39 -7.71 3.28
C VAL A 93 5.24 -6.60 3.89
N LEU A 94 4.57 -5.58 4.42
CA LEU A 94 5.19 -4.45 5.09
C LEU A 94 5.31 -4.75 6.57
N VAL A 95 6.53 -4.66 7.10
CA VAL A 95 6.80 -4.86 8.52
C VAL A 95 7.49 -3.64 9.12
N SER A 96 7.35 -3.42 10.42
CA SER A 96 7.85 -2.27 11.13
C SER A 96 8.64 -2.66 12.36
N LYS A 97 9.87 -2.17 12.52
CA LYS A 97 10.69 -2.38 13.72
C LYS A 97 10.14 -1.58 14.89
N LYS A 98 9.87 -2.24 16.01
CA LYS A 98 9.28 -1.65 17.21
C LYS A 98 10.22 -0.85 18.08
N THR A 99 11.53 -0.93 17.82
CA THR A 99 12.57 -0.33 18.64
C THR A 99 13.48 0.59 17.84
N PHE A 100 14.11 1.53 18.52
CA PHE A 100 15.16 2.36 17.94
C PHE A 100 16.47 1.58 17.80
N ASP A 101 17.14 1.69 16.64
CA ASP A 101 18.41 1.02 16.37
C ASP A 101 19.54 1.53 17.27
N TYR A 102 19.55 2.83 17.60
CA TYR A 102 20.65 3.44 18.35
C TYR A 102 20.66 3.13 19.86
N ASN A 103 19.54 2.67 20.44
CA ASN A 103 19.48 2.42 21.88
C ASN A 103 18.58 1.25 22.31
N GLY A 104 17.92 0.57 21.37
CA GLY A 104 17.03 -0.57 21.63
C GLY A 104 15.71 -0.25 22.36
N LYS A 105 15.45 1.03 22.68
CA LYS A 105 14.19 1.42 23.36
C LYS A 105 12.99 1.36 22.42
N PRO A 106 11.76 1.18 22.95
CA PRO A 106 10.55 1.19 22.14
C PRO A 106 10.40 2.50 21.35
N SER A 107 10.10 2.37 20.06
CA SER A 107 9.74 3.48 19.16
C SER A 107 8.22 3.55 19.05
N ILE A 108 7.57 4.45 19.76
CA ILE A 108 6.12 4.59 19.78
C ILE A 108 5.55 5.07 18.43
N THR A 109 6.40 5.62 17.56
CA THR A 109 6.02 6.15 16.24
C THR A 109 6.29 5.17 15.10
N HIS A 110 6.79 3.98 15.35
CA HIS A 110 7.23 3.06 14.30
C HIS A 110 6.14 2.76 13.25
N GLN A 111 4.88 2.64 13.67
CA GLN A 111 3.74 2.41 12.77
C GLN A 111 3.43 3.65 11.92
N PHE A 112 3.45 4.84 12.53
CA PHE A 112 3.25 6.11 11.84
C PHE A 112 4.34 6.37 10.79
N ASP A 113 5.59 6.15 11.14
CA ASP A 113 6.74 6.29 10.24
C ASP A 113 6.64 5.28 9.07
N THR A 114 6.23 4.05 9.35
CA THR A 114 6.04 3.00 8.32
C THR A 114 4.85 3.33 7.40
N GLY A 115 3.79 3.96 7.93
CA GLY A 115 2.69 4.49 7.13
C GLY A 115 3.13 5.59 6.16
N ALA A 116 4.07 6.46 6.56
CA ALA A 116 4.65 7.47 5.68
C ALA A 116 5.45 6.82 4.53
N ALA A 117 6.23 5.78 4.81
CA ALA A 117 6.95 5.03 3.77
C ALA A 117 5.98 4.35 2.78
N TRP A 118 4.89 3.78 3.27
CA TRP A 118 3.82 3.23 2.42
C TRP A 118 3.24 4.30 1.48
N GLU A 119 2.92 5.49 1.98
CA GLU A 119 2.32 6.54 1.14
C GLU A 119 3.29 7.04 0.07
N ASN A 120 4.59 7.19 0.37
CA ASN A 120 5.60 7.51 -0.63
C ASN A 120 5.64 6.46 -1.76
N LEU A 121 5.63 5.16 -1.40
CA LEU A 121 5.55 4.06 -2.36
C LEU A 121 4.31 4.19 -3.25
N ALA A 122 3.16 4.48 -2.65
CA ALA A 122 1.89 4.56 -3.36
C ALA A 122 1.83 5.77 -4.33
N ILE A 123 2.37 6.91 -3.93
CA ILE A 123 2.47 8.12 -4.77
C ILE A 123 3.44 7.88 -5.94
N GLN A 124 4.60 7.25 -5.68
CA GLN A 124 5.54 6.87 -6.74
C GLN A 124 4.88 5.92 -7.74
N GLY A 125 4.06 4.98 -7.26
CA GLY A 125 3.29 4.10 -8.12
C GLY A 125 2.41 4.86 -9.10
N VAL A 126 1.67 5.87 -8.62
CA VAL A 126 0.85 6.73 -9.48
C VAL A 126 1.70 7.48 -10.51
N ALA A 127 2.83 8.04 -10.10
CA ALA A 127 3.75 8.75 -11.00
C ALA A 127 4.28 7.88 -12.14
N GLN A 128 4.37 6.56 -11.92
CA GLN A 128 4.81 5.57 -12.91
C GLN A 128 3.65 4.89 -13.67
N GLY A 129 2.40 5.29 -13.43
CA GLY A 129 1.23 4.61 -14.01
C GLY A 129 0.97 3.22 -13.44
N LEU A 130 1.57 2.90 -12.30
CA LEU A 130 1.30 1.69 -11.54
C LEU A 130 0.20 1.91 -10.52
N VAL A 131 -0.43 0.82 -10.09
CA VAL A 131 -1.41 0.82 -9.02
C VAL A 131 -0.94 -0.02 -7.86
N THR A 132 -1.25 0.45 -6.66
CA THR A 132 -0.90 -0.19 -5.41
C THR A 132 -2.13 -0.28 -4.51
N HIS A 133 -2.31 -1.41 -3.85
CA HIS A 133 -3.45 -1.63 -2.96
C HIS A 133 -2.96 -2.27 -1.65
N ALA A 134 -2.89 -1.46 -0.59
CA ALA A 134 -2.63 -1.98 0.75
C ALA A 134 -3.91 -2.57 1.35
N MET A 135 -3.78 -3.71 2.01
CA MET A 135 -4.89 -4.46 2.58
C MET A 135 -4.56 -5.00 3.97
N GLN A 136 -5.60 -5.14 4.79
CA GLN A 136 -5.54 -5.84 6.08
C GLN A 136 -6.05 -7.29 6.00
N GLY A 137 -6.65 -7.70 4.88
CA GLY A 137 -7.26 -9.01 4.72
C GLY A 137 -6.24 -10.10 4.40
N PHE A 138 -5.40 -10.47 5.36
CA PHE A 138 -4.46 -11.59 5.30
C PHE A 138 -4.16 -12.12 6.71
N ASP A 139 -3.49 -13.27 6.82
CA ASP A 139 -3.14 -13.90 8.08
C ASP A 139 -1.82 -13.35 8.63
N TYR A 140 -1.90 -12.44 9.60
CA TYR A 140 -0.77 -11.76 10.24
C TYR A 140 0.13 -12.74 11.02
N GLN A 141 -0.44 -13.72 11.69
CA GLN A 141 0.31 -14.67 12.51
C GLN A 141 1.10 -15.65 11.64
N ARG A 142 0.46 -16.14 10.58
CA ARG A 142 1.15 -16.94 9.58
C ARG A 142 2.22 -16.14 8.85
N ALA A 143 1.95 -14.88 8.48
CA ALA A 143 2.94 -14.00 7.86
C ALA A 143 4.18 -13.86 8.76
N LYS A 144 3.97 -13.60 10.05
CA LYS A 144 5.08 -13.51 11.01
C LYS A 144 5.91 -14.79 11.05
N LYS A 145 5.26 -15.95 11.09
CA LYS A 145 5.90 -17.26 11.20
C LYS A 145 6.54 -17.72 9.89
N GLU A 146 5.80 -17.65 8.76
CA GLU A 146 6.25 -18.20 7.47
C GLU A 146 7.29 -17.32 6.77
N LEU A 147 7.40 -16.05 7.16
CA LEU A 147 8.39 -15.11 6.64
C LEU A 147 9.51 -14.81 7.63
N ASP A 148 9.64 -15.59 8.70
CA ASP A 148 10.69 -15.46 9.74
C ASP A 148 10.81 -14.03 10.28
N VAL A 149 9.68 -13.34 10.49
CA VAL A 149 9.67 -11.96 11.01
C VAL A 149 10.03 -11.97 12.49
N PRO A 150 11.14 -11.30 12.89
CA PRO A 150 11.60 -11.30 14.29
C PRO A 150 10.58 -10.66 15.26
N ASP A 151 10.72 -10.97 16.56
CA ASP A 151 9.77 -10.49 17.57
C ASP A 151 9.80 -8.98 17.81
N ASP A 152 10.91 -8.34 17.52
CA ASP A 152 11.05 -6.88 17.56
C ASP A 152 10.47 -6.17 16.34
N TYR A 153 9.89 -6.92 15.38
CA TYR A 153 9.13 -6.40 14.25
C TYR A 153 7.64 -6.72 14.37
N GLU A 154 6.83 -5.88 13.75
CA GLU A 154 5.38 -6.03 13.64
C GLU A 154 4.96 -6.08 12.16
N VAL A 155 4.08 -7.01 11.81
CA VAL A 155 3.48 -7.10 10.48
C VAL A 155 2.37 -6.06 10.36
N MET A 156 2.49 -5.14 9.38
CA MET A 156 1.62 -3.97 9.28
C MET A 156 0.51 -4.12 8.25
N ALA A 157 0.86 -4.49 7.04
CA ALA A 157 -0.07 -4.58 5.92
C ALA A 157 0.49 -5.49 4.83
N MET A 158 -0.37 -5.93 3.92
CA MET A 158 0.02 -6.55 2.67
C MET A 158 -0.33 -5.62 1.51
N ILE A 159 0.52 -5.55 0.48
CA ILE A 159 0.35 -4.63 -0.65
C ILE A 159 0.39 -5.43 -1.94
N ALA A 160 -0.64 -5.26 -2.78
CA ALA A 160 -0.64 -5.73 -4.15
C ALA A 160 -0.18 -4.60 -5.08
N ILE A 161 0.71 -4.90 -6.02
CA ILE A 161 1.32 -3.95 -6.96
C ILE A 161 1.18 -4.50 -8.38
N GLY A 162 0.87 -3.62 -9.34
CA GLY A 162 0.82 -4.00 -10.75
C GLY A 162 0.34 -2.89 -11.67
N LYS A 163 0.13 -3.22 -12.96
CA LYS A 163 -0.45 -2.32 -13.96
C LYS A 163 -1.97 -2.42 -13.92
N LYS A 164 -2.66 -1.26 -13.94
CA LYS A 164 -4.13 -1.19 -13.90
C LYS A 164 -4.72 -1.87 -15.14
N ALA A 165 -5.76 -2.66 -14.92
CA ALA A 165 -6.62 -3.20 -15.97
C ALA A 165 -8.01 -2.55 -15.96
N PRO A 166 -8.81 -2.69 -17.03
CA PRO A 166 -10.23 -2.35 -17.02
C PRO A 166 -10.96 -3.10 -15.91
N LYS A 167 -11.93 -2.46 -15.26
CA LYS A 167 -12.72 -3.06 -14.16
C LYS A 167 -13.51 -4.29 -14.58
N GLU A 168 -13.82 -4.42 -15.87
CA GLU A 168 -14.54 -5.54 -16.48
C GLU A 168 -13.78 -6.88 -16.34
N LYS A 169 -12.48 -6.84 -16.03
CA LYS A 169 -11.69 -8.04 -15.68
C LYS A 169 -12.00 -8.60 -14.30
N LEU A 170 -12.62 -7.81 -13.44
CA LEU A 170 -13.06 -8.26 -12.12
C LEU A 170 -14.41 -8.98 -12.21
N SER A 171 -14.72 -9.80 -11.20
CA SER A 171 -16.08 -10.33 -11.06
C SER A 171 -17.09 -9.20 -10.82
N PRO A 172 -18.39 -9.37 -11.18
CA PRO A 172 -19.41 -8.36 -11.01
C PRO A 172 -19.52 -7.78 -9.60
N GLU A 173 -19.20 -8.57 -8.59
CA GLU A 173 -19.17 -8.15 -7.19
C GLU A 173 -18.12 -7.08 -6.92
N PHE A 174 -16.89 -7.27 -7.42
CA PHE A 174 -15.81 -6.29 -7.24
C PHE A 174 -15.99 -5.05 -8.11
N GLN A 175 -16.57 -5.19 -9.31
CA GLN A 175 -16.81 -4.06 -10.21
C GLN A 175 -17.66 -2.95 -9.58
N LYS A 176 -18.60 -3.31 -8.69
CA LYS A 176 -19.51 -2.36 -8.02
C LYS A 176 -18.78 -1.30 -7.20
N ASN A 177 -17.60 -1.62 -6.69
CA ASN A 177 -16.80 -0.76 -5.82
C ASN A 177 -15.44 -0.40 -6.42
N GLU A 178 -15.25 -0.64 -7.73
CA GLU A 178 -13.99 -0.37 -8.43
C GLU A 178 -13.97 1.06 -9.01
N PHE A 179 -13.99 2.03 -8.10
CA PHE A 179 -13.91 3.46 -8.42
C PHE A 179 -13.25 4.26 -7.28
N PRO A 180 -12.64 5.42 -7.58
CA PRO A 180 -12.13 6.32 -6.57
C PRO A 180 -13.25 6.86 -5.68
N ASN A 181 -13.13 6.73 -4.37
CA ASN A 181 -14.08 7.26 -3.40
C ASN A 181 -13.64 8.61 -2.82
N ASN A 182 -14.59 9.39 -2.31
CA ASN A 182 -14.35 10.66 -1.66
C ASN A 182 -13.72 10.50 -0.26
N ARG A 183 -13.44 11.62 0.37
CA ARG A 183 -12.96 11.74 1.74
C ARG A 183 -13.95 12.53 2.57
N LYS A 184 -13.82 12.44 3.89
CA LYS A 184 -14.50 13.33 4.83
C LYS A 184 -14.11 14.79 4.55
N SER A 185 -14.98 15.73 4.92
CA SER A 185 -14.68 17.14 4.81
C SER A 185 -13.53 17.53 5.76
N LEU A 186 -12.83 18.61 5.43
CA LEU A 186 -11.77 19.12 6.32
C LEU A 186 -12.32 19.50 7.71
N SER A 187 -13.53 20.01 7.79
CA SER A 187 -14.18 20.37 9.06
C SER A 187 -14.44 19.18 9.98
N GLU A 188 -14.52 17.97 9.44
CA GLU A 188 -14.67 16.74 10.24
C GLU A 188 -13.33 16.21 10.78
N ILE A 189 -12.20 16.57 10.16
CA ILE A 189 -10.91 15.96 10.47
C ILE A 189 -9.83 16.95 10.93
N VAL A 190 -10.08 18.25 10.77
CA VAL A 190 -9.15 19.32 11.19
C VAL A 190 -9.80 20.16 12.28
N MET A 191 -9.12 20.28 13.41
CA MET A 191 -9.63 20.99 14.58
C MET A 191 -8.54 21.89 15.15
N GLU A 192 -8.86 23.14 15.39
CA GLU A 192 -7.96 24.05 16.07
C GLU A 192 -8.04 23.86 17.59
N GLY A 193 -6.90 23.70 18.23
CA GLY A 193 -6.70 23.67 19.68
C GLY A 193 -7.07 22.36 20.36
N LYS A 194 -8.33 21.93 20.29
CA LYS A 194 -8.82 20.77 21.03
C LYS A 194 -9.61 19.81 20.14
N PHE A 195 -9.54 18.52 20.48
CA PHE A 195 -10.38 17.51 19.84
C PHE A 195 -11.86 17.81 20.09
N ARG A 196 -12.67 17.74 19.03
CA ARG A 196 -14.14 17.80 19.09
C ARG A 196 -14.69 16.55 18.42
N LYS A 197 -15.63 15.90 19.09
CA LYS A 197 -16.36 14.80 18.47
C LYS A 197 -17.28 15.38 17.39
N ALA A 198 -17.11 14.91 16.14
CA ALA A 198 -18.00 15.29 15.03
C ALA A 198 -19.38 14.67 15.19
#